data_d75053f94021986a6416bd7bc2fab0ae
#
_entry.id   d75053f94021986a6416bd7bc2fab0ae
#
_cell.length_a   1.000
_cell.length_b   1.000
_cell.length_c   1.000
_cell.angle_alpha   90.00
_cell.angle_beta   90.00
_cell.angle_gamma   90.00
#
_symmetry.space_group_name_H-M   'P 1'
#
loop_
_entity.id
_entity.type
_entity.pdbx_description
1 polymer ?
#
loop_
_entity_poly.entity_id
_entity_poly.type
_entity_poly.pdbx_seq_one_letter_code
_entity_poly.pdbx_strand_id
1 'polypeptide(L)'
;ARTHFDEQELAGLAASIRENGLLQPIAVRKREDGYELVAGERRLRACKMAKMQTIPAILCDYADEKTAAMGLLENLQRENLNPFEQAQGLRDVMVLWDCTQAEAAKRLGMAQPTLANKLRLLQLTQDQRQFVLDNGLTERHARAVLRLPENRRSEALITIAKRKMNARATDLYIEQLLNEAAPGRHRISMVKDVRIFVNTIDHAIRLMTDNGVPATAHREERDGYIEYTVRIPTAAAQR
;
A
#
# COMPACT_ATOMS: atom_id res chain seq x y z
N ALA A 1 -10.06 -5.74 31.51
CA ALA A 1 -9.63 -4.35 31.28
C ALA A 1 -8.23 -4.16 31.85
N ARG A 2 -7.29 -3.64 31.06
CA ARG A 2 -5.97 -3.23 31.55
C ARG A 2 -6.16 -2.00 32.44
N THR A 3 -5.86 -2.12 33.71
CA THR A 3 -6.08 -1.07 34.72
C THR A 3 -4.88 -0.12 34.93
N HIS A 4 -3.71 -0.45 34.41
CA HIS A 4 -2.52 0.42 34.44
C HIS A 4 -2.24 0.94 33.04
N PHE A 5 -2.41 2.24 32.86
CA PHE A 5 -2.04 2.98 31.64
C PHE A 5 -0.81 3.83 31.97
N ASP A 6 0.22 3.74 31.14
CA ASP A 6 1.38 4.62 31.22
C ASP A 6 0.94 6.04 30.82
N GLU A 7 1.09 6.99 31.74
CA GLU A 7 0.69 8.39 31.53
C GLU A 7 1.48 9.03 30.38
N GLN A 8 2.74 8.63 30.18
CA GLN A 8 3.56 9.17 29.08
C GLN A 8 3.07 8.70 27.71
N GLU A 9 2.71 7.41 27.60
CA GLU A 9 2.09 6.88 26.36
C GLU A 9 0.75 7.54 26.07
N LEU A 10 -0.05 7.81 27.12
CA LEU A 10 -1.34 8.45 26.96
C LEU A 10 -1.19 9.93 26.53
N ALA A 11 -0.20 10.64 27.08
CA ALA A 11 0.12 12.01 26.68
C ALA A 11 0.61 12.09 25.23
N GLY A 12 1.45 11.14 24.79
CA GLY A 12 1.89 11.03 23.39
C GLY A 12 0.71 10.79 22.43
N LEU A 13 -0.21 9.90 22.81
CA LEU A 13 -1.42 9.64 22.04
C LEU A 13 -2.32 10.90 21.99
N ALA A 14 -2.47 11.62 23.09
CA ALA A 14 -3.27 12.85 23.15
C ALA A 14 -2.66 13.97 22.27
N ALA A 15 -1.33 14.08 22.21
CA ALA A 15 -0.64 15.03 21.31
C ALA A 15 -0.91 14.68 19.84
N SER A 16 -0.74 13.41 19.45
CA SER A 16 -1.05 12.94 18.12
C SER A 16 -2.51 13.15 17.70
N ILE A 17 -3.45 12.90 18.63
CA ILE A 17 -4.88 13.14 18.39
C ILE A 17 -5.18 14.62 18.21
N ARG A 18 -4.47 15.51 18.90
CA ARG A 18 -4.64 16.97 18.76
C ARG A 18 -4.20 17.46 17.39
N GLU A 19 -3.16 16.85 16.83
CA GLU A 19 -2.60 17.24 15.52
C GLU A 19 -3.37 16.62 14.34
N ASN A 20 -3.73 15.33 14.47
CA ASN A 20 -4.23 14.52 13.34
C ASN A 20 -5.70 14.10 13.50
N GLY A 21 -6.33 14.45 14.62
CA GLY A 21 -7.64 13.92 14.98
C GLY A 21 -7.60 12.46 15.44
N LEU A 22 -8.74 11.92 15.83
CA LEU A 22 -8.88 10.52 16.18
C LEU A 22 -9.06 9.66 14.92
N LEU A 23 -7.99 8.98 14.48
CA LEU A 23 -7.99 8.15 13.27
C LEU A 23 -8.83 6.88 13.39
N GLN A 24 -8.88 6.28 14.57
CA GLN A 24 -9.70 5.10 14.87
C GLN A 24 -10.83 5.46 15.83
N PRO A 25 -12.11 5.29 15.44
CA PRO A 25 -13.24 5.57 16.31
C PRO A 25 -13.23 4.68 17.56
N ILE A 26 -13.94 5.10 18.61
CA ILE A 26 -14.26 4.26 19.76
C ILE A 26 -15.52 3.44 19.48
N ALA A 27 -15.76 2.35 20.22
CA ALA A 27 -16.99 1.60 20.13
C ALA A 27 -17.89 1.94 21.34
N VAL A 28 -19.15 2.32 21.07
CA VAL A 28 -20.12 2.68 22.08
C VAL A 28 -21.45 1.96 21.84
N ARG A 29 -22.22 1.72 22.90
CA ARG A 29 -23.61 1.28 22.78
C ARG A 29 -24.55 2.34 23.33
N LYS A 30 -25.73 2.42 22.72
CA LYS A 30 -26.79 3.32 23.17
C LYS A 30 -27.37 2.84 24.49
N ARG A 31 -27.59 3.73 25.45
CA ARG A 31 -28.32 3.53 26.70
C ARG A 31 -29.43 4.58 26.78
N GLU A 32 -30.33 4.43 27.76
CA GLU A 32 -31.42 5.38 27.96
C GLU A 32 -30.89 6.79 28.24
N ASP A 33 -29.79 6.91 29.00
CA ASP A 33 -29.21 8.18 29.42
C ASP A 33 -27.95 8.58 28.62
N GLY A 34 -27.72 8.01 27.42
CA GLY A 34 -26.56 8.37 26.60
C GLY A 34 -25.86 7.19 25.95
N TYR A 35 -24.54 7.19 26.01
CA TYR A 35 -23.71 6.16 25.38
C TYR A 35 -22.76 5.52 26.39
N GLU A 36 -22.66 4.22 26.38
CA GLU A 36 -21.72 3.45 27.18
C GLU A 36 -20.56 3.00 26.30
N LEU A 37 -19.32 3.18 26.78
CA LEU A 37 -18.14 2.73 26.07
C LEU A 37 -18.06 1.19 26.10
N VAL A 38 -17.95 0.59 24.91
CA VAL A 38 -17.73 -0.86 24.73
C VAL A 38 -16.24 -1.15 24.54
N ALA A 39 -15.54 -0.35 23.72
CA ALA A 39 -14.10 -0.49 23.49
C ALA A 39 -13.45 0.85 23.14
N GLY A 40 -12.16 0.98 23.44
CA GLY A 40 -11.36 2.18 23.12
C GLY A 40 -11.10 3.09 24.31
N GLU A 41 -10.99 2.58 25.53
CA GLU A 41 -10.76 3.36 26.77
C GLU A 41 -9.54 4.29 26.67
N ARG A 42 -8.40 3.80 26.15
CA ARG A 42 -7.18 4.63 25.95
C ARG A 42 -7.46 5.81 25.03
N ARG A 43 -8.18 5.57 23.93
CA ARG A 43 -8.56 6.61 22.95
C ARG A 43 -9.50 7.62 23.56
N LEU A 44 -10.50 7.16 24.30
CA LEU A 44 -11.41 8.06 25.01
C LEU A 44 -10.68 8.96 26.01
N ARG A 45 -9.76 8.39 26.81
CA ARG A 45 -8.94 9.15 27.77
C ARG A 45 -8.03 10.15 27.05
N ALA A 46 -7.35 9.75 25.98
CA ALA A 46 -6.50 10.63 25.21
C ALA A 46 -7.29 11.77 24.55
N CYS A 47 -8.49 11.51 24.03
CA CYS A 47 -9.40 12.54 23.51
C CYS A 47 -9.84 13.55 24.60
N LYS A 48 -10.14 13.05 25.80
CA LYS A 48 -10.45 13.91 26.96
C LYS A 48 -9.25 14.80 27.34
N MET A 49 -8.02 14.24 27.34
CA MET A 49 -6.79 15.00 27.57
C MET A 49 -6.53 16.01 26.45
N ALA A 50 -6.85 15.68 25.22
CA ALA A 50 -6.77 16.57 24.05
C ALA A 50 -7.88 17.65 24.04
N LYS A 51 -8.83 17.62 24.99
CA LYS A 51 -10.01 18.51 25.11
C LYS A 51 -10.89 18.52 23.86
N MET A 52 -11.04 17.38 23.18
CA MET A 52 -11.95 17.26 22.05
C MET A 52 -13.41 17.35 22.50
N GLN A 53 -14.23 18.15 21.82
CA GLN A 53 -15.66 18.29 22.11
C GLN A 53 -16.47 17.11 21.57
N THR A 54 -16.09 16.58 20.43
CA THR A 54 -16.72 15.43 19.78
C THR A 54 -15.66 14.45 19.29
N ILE A 55 -15.97 13.18 19.33
CA ILE A 55 -15.08 12.11 18.86
C ILE A 55 -15.87 11.12 17.98
N PRO A 56 -15.27 10.61 16.92
CA PRO A 56 -15.90 9.58 16.10
C PRO A 56 -16.12 8.30 16.92
N ALA A 57 -17.31 7.74 16.85
CA ALA A 57 -17.70 6.52 17.54
C ALA A 57 -18.49 5.59 16.61
N ILE A 58 -18.32 4.28 16.80
CA ILE A 58 -19.13 3.24 16.18
C ILE A 58 -20.22 2.82 17.16
N LEU A 59 -21.47 2.88 16.74
CA LEU A 59 -22.59 2.42 17.53
C LEU A 59 -22.71 0.89 17.43
N CYS A 60 -22.65 0.20 18.58
CA CYS A 60 -22.78 -1.25 18.69
C CYS A 60 -24.13 -1.58 19.37
N ASP A 61 -24.97 -2.36 18.71
CA ASP A 61 -26.30 -2.76 19.23
C ASP A 61 -26.27 -4.07 20.05
N TYR A 62 -25.10 -4.50 20.50
CA TYR A 62 -24.93 -5.80 21.15
C TYR A 62 -24.94 -5.71 22.67
N ALA A 63 -25.47 -6.77 23.32
CA ALA A 63 -25.65 -6.80 24.77
C ALA A 63 -24.32 -6.87 25.56
N ASP A 64 -23.30 -7.51 25.01
CA ASP A 64 -21.95 -7.62 25.60
C ASP A 64 -20.85 -7.64 24.52
N GLU A 65 -19.59 -7.46 24.94
CA GLU A 65 -18.41 -7.39 24.05
C GLU A 65 -18.20 -8.69 23.23
N LYS A 66 -18.49 -9.86 23.83
CA LYS A 66 -18.34 -11.14 23.14
C LYS A 66 -19.40 -11.34 22.08
N THR A 67 -20.64 -11.01 22.39
CA THR A 67 -21.77 -11.06 21.43
C THR A 67 -21.56 -10.07 20.29
N ALA A 68 -21.06 -8.85 20.59
CA ALA A 68 -20.69 -7.88 19.59
C ALA A 68 -19.59 -8.39 18.63
N ALA A 69 -18.53 -9.00 19.20
CA ALA A 69 -17.45 -9.59 18.41
C ALA A 69 -17.96 -10.74 17.53
N MET A 70 -18.81 -11.62 18.06
CA MET A 70 -19.38 -12.72 17.29
C MET A 70 -20.26 -12.21 16.13
N GLY A 71 -21.10 -11.20 16.35
CA GLY A 71 -21.92 -10.61 15.32
C GLY A 71 -21.12 -9.93 14.22
N LEU A 72 -20.03 -9.22 14.57
CA LEU A 72 -19.12 -8.62 13.58
C LEU A 72 -18.35 -9.70 12.80
N LEU A 73 -17.92 -10.77 13.44
CA LEU A 73 -17.24 -11.88 12.78
C LEU A 73 -18.18 -12.63 11.84
N GLU A 74 -19.42 -12.89 12.26
CA GLU A 74 -20.45 -13.49 11.41
C GLU A 74 -20.70 -12.62 10.16
N ASN A 75 -20.88 -11.32 10.36
CA ASN A 75 -21.03 -10.38 9.25
C ASN A 75 -19.81 -10.38 8.32
N LEU A 76 -18.59 -10.46 8.86
CA LEU A 76 -17.35 -10.50 8.07
C LEU A 76 -17.22 -11.81 7.28
N GLN A 77 -17.85 -12.91 7.72
CA GLN A 77 -17.84 -14.21 7.05
C GLN A 77 -18.93 -14.36 5.96
N ARG A 78 -19.76 -13.33 5.74
CA ARG A 78 -20.76 -13.40 4.67
C ARG A 78 -20.09 -13.48 3.31
N GLU A 79 -20.54 -14.40 2.46
CA GLU A 79 -19.92 -14.71 1.15
C GLU A 79 -19.96 -13.55 0.13
N ASN A 80 -20.84 -12.55 0.31
CA ASN A 80 -21.10 -11.51 -0.69
C ASN A 80 -20.65 -10.10 -0.27
N LEU A 81 -19.73 -9.96 0.68
CA LEU A 81 -19.19 -8.65 1.06
C LEU A 81 -18.31 -8.06 -0.05
N ASN A 82 -18.55 -6.82 -0.42
CA ASN A 82 -17.64 -6.10 -1.28
C ASN A 82 -16.31 -5.78 -0.54
N PRO A 83 -15.21 -5.47 -1.26
CA PRO A 83 -13.91 -5.22 -0.63
C PRO A 83 -13.91 -4.11 0.42
N PHE A 84 -14.76 -3.10 0.28
CA PHE A 84 -14.86 -1.98 1.21
C PHE A 84 -15.65 -2.33 2.46
N GLU A 85 -16.69 -3.13 2.33
CA GLU A 85 -17.44 -3.70 3.46
C GLU A 85 -16.56 -4.63 4.29
N GLN A 86 -15.77 -5.48 3.65
CA GLN A 86 -14.79 -6.31 4.34
C GLN A 86 -13.77 -5.46 5.08
N ALA A 87 -13.23 -4.42 4.45
CA ALA A 87 -12.28 -3.51 5.09
C ALA A 87 -12.90 -2.78 6.29
N GLN A 88 -14.16 -2.36 6.16
CA GLN A 88 -14.91 -1.71 7.23
C GLN A 88 -15.13 -2.67 8.39
N GLY A 89 -15.62 -3.88 8.16
CA GLY A 89 -15.83 -4.90 9.19
C GLY A 89 -14.54 -5.26 9.91
N LEU A 90 -13.41 -5.37 9.19
CA LEU A 90 -12.10 -5.59 9.81
C LEU A 90 -11.70 -4.44 10.74
N ARG A 91 -11.96 -3.19 10.33
CA ARG A 91 -11.71 -2.01 11.17
C ARG A 91 -12.58 -2.03 12.43
N ASP A 92 -13.86 -2.36 12.29
CA ASP A 92 -14.82 -2.38 13.39
C ASP A 92 -14.46 -3.47 14.42
N VAL A 93 -14.05 -4.65 13.94
CA VAL A 93 -13.51 -5.73 14.80
C VAL A 93 -12.26 -5.28 15.56
N MET A 94 -11.32 -4.57 14.90
CA MET A 94 -10.13 -4.05 15.57
C MET A 94 -10.47 -3.01 16.64
N VAL A 95 -11.44 -2.14 16.35
CA VAL A 95 -11.95 -1.15 17.32
C VAL A 95 -12.54 -1.85 18.53
N LEU A 96 -13.40 -2.85 18.30
CA LEU A 96 -14.05 -3.62 19.37
C LEU A 96 -13.03 -4.38 20.24
N TRP A 97 -12.03 -4.98 19.61
CA TRP A 97 -11.00 -5.74 20.34
C TRP A 97 -9.93 -4.84 20.98
N ASP A 98 -9.95 -3.56 20.73
CA ASP A 98 -8.93 -2.58 21.15
C ASP A 98 -7.49 -3.12 20.92
N CYS A 99 -7.23 -3.61 19.71
CA CYS A 99 -6.01 -4.32 19.36
C CYS A 99 -5.29 -3.72 18.13
N THR A 100 -4.02 -4.04 18.02
CA THR A 100 -3.19 -3.69 16.87
C THR A 100 -3.54 -4.50 15.63
N GLN A 101 -3.10 -4.04 14.44
CA GLN A 101 -3.26 -4.81 13.20
C GLN A 101 -2.60 -6.19 13.28
N ALA A 102 -1.45 -6.32 13.95
CA ALA A 102 -0.75 -7.58 14.11
C ALA A 102 -1.55 -8.56 14.97
N GLU A 103 -2.11 -8.09 16.09
CA GLU A 103 -2.95 -8.90 16.97
C GLU A 103 -4.26 -9.30 16.30
N ALA A 104 -4.92 -8.37 15.61
CA ALA A 104 -6.14 -8.65 14.85
C ALA A 104 -5.88 -9.70 13.75
N ALA A 105 -4.82 -9.55 12.98
CA ALA A 105 -4.46 -10.51 11.93
C ALA A 105 -4.23 -11.92 12.50
N LYS A 106 -3.50 -12.03 13.63
CA LYS A 106 -3.28 -13.29 14.33
C LYS A 106 -4.59 -13.91 14.80
N ARG A 107 -5.51 -13.13 15.41
CA ARG A 107 -6.83 -13.62 15.88
C ARG A 107 -7.73 -14.05 14.72
N LEU A 108 -7.65 -13.36 13.59
CA LEU A 108 -8.45 -13.64 12.39
C LEU A 108 -7.83 -14.73 11.49
N GLY A 109 -6.66 -15.27 11.85
CA GLY A 109 -5.98 -16.30 11.06
C GLY A 109 -5.46 -15.80 9.69
N MET A 110 -5.19 -14.51 9.56
CA MET A 110 -4.68 -13.92 8.31
C MET A 110 -3.30 -13.28 8.47
N ALA A 111 -2.57 -13.12 7.36
CA ALA A 111 -1.29 -12.42 7.38
C ALA A 111 -1.52 -10.91 7.65
N GLN A 112 -0.69 -10.31 8.50
CA GLN A 112 -0.77 -8.88 8.83
C GLN A 112 -0.70 -7.97 7.59
N PRO A 113 0.15 -8.22 6.55
CA PRO A 113 0.12 -7.44 5.32
C PRO A 113 -1.20 -7.52 4.56
N THR A 114 -1.91 -8.66 4.64
CA THR A 114 -3.23 -8.83 4.03
C THR A 114 -4.27 -7.93 4.70
N LEU A 115 -4.29 -7.92 6.05
CA LEU A 115 -5.15 -7.04 6.83
C LEU A 115 -4.86 -5.57 6.52
N ALA A 116 -3.58 -5.17 6.55
CA ALA A 116 -3.15 -3.81 6.26
C ALA A 116 -3.57 -3.37 4.86
N ASN A 117 -3.42 -4.22 3.84
CA ASN A 117 -3.85 -3.93 2.48
C ASN A 117 -5.36 -3.72 2.36
N LYS A 118 -6.17 -4.52 3.06
CA LYS A 118 -7.63 -4.33 3.09
C LYS A 118 -8.00 -3.00 3.78
N LEU A 119 -7.44 -2.71 4.93
CA LEU A 119 -7.70 -1.46 5.65
C LEU A 119 -7.32 -0.20 4.85
N ARG A 120 -6.25 -0.27 4.04
CA ARG A 120 -5.86 0.83 3.16
C ARG A 120 -6.94 1.23 2.16
N LEU A 121 -7.83 0.32 1.76
CA LEU A 121 -8.93 0.63 0.84
C LEU A 121 -9.87 1.72 1.42
N LEU A 122 -9.94 1.82 2.74
CA LEU A 122 -10.73 2.83 3.42
C LEU A 122 -10.19 4.27 3.25
N GLN A 123 -8.99 4.43 2.67
CA GLN A 123 -8.43 5.74 2.31
C GLN A 123 -9.02 6.31 1.01
N LEU A 124 -9.77 5.53 0.25
CA LEU A 124 -10.56 6.05 -0.88
C LEU A 124 -11.78 6.78 -0.35
N THR A 125 -12.14 7.89 -0.99
CA THR A 125 -13.38 8.62 -0.69
C THR A 125 -14.61 7.76 -1.01
N GLN A 126 -15.75 8.12 -0.48
CA GLN A 126 -16.99 7.37 -0.73
C GLN A 126 -17.33 7.33 -2.23
N ASP A 127 -17.16 8.44 -2.94
CA ASP A 127 -17.39 8.51 -4.39
C ASP A 127 -16.42 7.61 -5.17
N GLN A 128 -15.15 7.57 -4.76
CA GLN A 128 -14.15 6.70 -5.38
C GLN A 128 -14.45 5.22 -5.15
N ARG A 129 -14.92 4.85 -3.95
CA ARG A 129 -15.34 3.47 -3.64
C ARG A 129 -16.55 3.07 -4.48
N GLN A 130 -17.56 3.95 -4.55
CA GLN A 130 -18.72 3.69 -5.37
C GLN A 130 -18.36 3.53 -6.84
N PHE A 131 -17.49 4.40 -7.37
CA PHE A 131 -17.00 4.29 -8.74
C PHE A 131 -16.30 2.95 -9.01
N VAL A 132 -15.48 2.47 -8.06
CA VAL A 132 -14.80 1.16 -8.16
C VAL A 132 -15.82 0.03 -8.28
N LEU A 133 -16.89 0.05 -7.46
CA LEU A 133 -17.94 -0.96 -7.47
C LEU A 133 -18.77 -0.91 -8.77
N ASP A 134 -19.23 0.26 -9.18
CA ASP A 134 -20.08 0.45 -10.35
C ASP A 134 -19.38 0.04 -11.67
N ASN A 135 -18.06 0.17 -11.71
CA ASN A 135 -17.28 -0.21 -12.89
C ASN A 135 -16.64 -1.62 -12.79
N GLY A 136 -17.00 -2.41 -11.79
CA GLY A 136 -16.50 -3.78 -11.61
C GLY A 136 -14.98 -3.84 -11.42
N LEU A 137 -14.35 -2.77 -10.89
CA LEU A 137 -12.93 -2.76 -10.60
C LEU A 137 -12.64 -3.59 -9.35
N THR A 138 -11.54 -4.35 -9.37
CA THR A 138 -11.18 -5.23 -8.27
C THR A 138 -10.42 -4.49 -7.16
N GLU A 139 -10.29 -5.12 -5.99
CA GLU A 139 -9.44 -4.65 -4.88
C GLU A 139 -8.02 -4.27 -5.35
N ARG A 140 -7.46 -5.01 -6.31
CA ARG A 140 -6.11 -4.75 -6.83
C ARG A 140 -6.03 -3.41 -7.58
N HIS A 141 -7.06 -3.07 -8.36
CA HIS A 141 -7.15 -1.76 -9.03
C HIS A 141 -7.24 -0.63 -8.00
N ALA A 142 -8.10 -0.78 -7.00
CA ALA A 142 -8.26 0.20 -5.92
C ALA A 142 -6.95 0.41 -5.14
N ARG A 143 -6.22 -0.66 -4.81
CA ARG A 143 -4.92 -0.56 -4.14
C ARG A 143 -3.85 0.12 -4.98
N ALA A 144 -3.81 -0.14 -6.27
CA ALA A 144 -2.85 0.51 -7.17
C ALA A 144 -3.04 2.03 -7.16
N VAL A 145 -4.30 2.49 -7.24
CA VAL A 145 -4.66 3.91 -7.23
C VAL A 145 -4.30 4.61 -5.93
N LEU A 146 -4.33 3.92 -4.79
CA LEU A 146 -3.92 4.47 -3.50
C LEU A 146 -2.45 4.91 -3.42
N ARG A 147 -1.61 4.48 -4.36
CA ARG A 147 -0.22 4.94 -4.50
C ARG A 147 -0.13 6.38 -4.99
N LEU A 148 -1.19 6.88 -5.62
CA LEU A 148 -1.28 8.26 -6.10
C LEU A 148 -1.73 9.22 -4.98
N PRO A 149 -1.34 10.51 -5.07
CA PRO A 149 -1.92 11.55 -4.23
C PRO A 149 -3.43 11.66 -4.48
N GLU A 150 -4.17 12.10 -3.46
CA GLU A 150 -5.64 12.03 -3.45
C GLU A 150 -6.29 12.74 -4.66
N ASN A 151 -5.78 13.91 -5.02
CA ASN A 151 -6.27 14.73 -6.14
C ASN A 151 -6.16 14.06 -7.52
N ARG A 152 -5.31 13.04 -7.68
CA ARG A 152 -5.14 12.32 -8.96
C ARG A 152 -5.89 10.98 -9.02
N ARG A 153 -6.42 10.51 -7.89
CA ARG A 153 -7.04 9.17 -7.80
C ARG A 153 -8.29 9.03 -8.67
N SER A 154 -9.16 10.03 -8.65
CA SER A 154 -10.42 9.99 -9.39
C SER A 154 -10.20 9.96 -10.91
N GLU A 155 -9.29 10.76 -11.43
CA GLU A 155 -8.92 10.76 -12.84
C GLU A 155 -8.31 9.43 -13.28
N ALA A 156 -7.44 8.87 -12.44
CA ALA A 156 -6.83 7.57 -12.70
C ALA A 156 -7.89 6.45 -12.74
N LEU A 157 -8.85 6.43 -11.81
CA LEU A 157 -9.94 5.46 -11.80
C LEU A 157 -10.79 5.54 -13.08
N ILE A 158 -11.13 6.75 -13.52
CA ILE A 158 -11.88 6.97 -14.78
C ILE A 158 -11.10 6.42 -15.98
N THR A 159 -9.81 6.66 -16.04
CA THR A 159 -8.95 6.19 -17.13
C THR A 159 -8.84 4.66 -17.14
N ILE A 160 -8.66 4.05 -15.96
CA ILE A 160 -8.59 2.59 -15.79
C ILE A 160 -9.88 1.93 -16.27
N ALA A 161 -11.04 2.46 -15.88
CA ALA A 161 -12.33 1.95 -16.27
C ALA A 161 -12.60 2.11 -17.78
N LYS A 162 -12.37 3.32 -18.35
CA LYS A 162 -12.53 3.60 -19.79
C LYS A 162 -11.68 2.69 -20.67
N ARG A 163 -10.43 2.44 -20.29
CA ARG A 163 -9.51 1.58 -21.03
C ARG A 163 -9.65 0.09 -20.70
N LYS A 164 -10.57 -0.28 -19.81
CA LYS A 164 -10.78 -1.66 -19.34
C LYS A 164 -9.47 -2.35 -18.96
N MET A 165 -8.61 -1.63 -18.23
CA MET A 165 -7.29 -2.13 -17.84
C MET A 165 -7.44 -3.31 -16.89
N ASN A 166 -6.66 -4.38 -17.11
CA ASN A 166 -6.50 -5.41 -16.10
C ASN A 166 -5.57 -4.94 -14.98
N ALA A 167 -5.46 -5.72 -13.91
CA ALA A 167 -4.67 -5.35 -12.73
C ALA A 167 -3.19 -5.06 -13.05
N ARG A 168 -2.58 -5.80 -13.99
CA ARG A 168 -1.18 -5.59 -14.40
C ARG A 168 -1.00 -4.29 -15.18
N ALA A 169 -1.89 -4.03 -16.14
CA ALA A 169 -1.87 -2.78 -16.91
C ALA A 169 -2.10 -1.57 -16.01
N THR A 170 -2.98 -1.72 -15.00
CA THR A 170 -3.21 -0.69 -13.98
C THR A 170 -1.94 -0.41 -13.18
N ASP A 171 -1.24 -1.43 -12.69
CA ASP A 171 0.02 -1.25 -11.94
C ASP A 171 1.06 -0.47 -12.77
N LEU A 172 1.22 -0.81 -14.07
CA LEU A 172 2.13 -0.10 -14.99
C LEU A 172 1.70 1.35 -15.24
N TYR A 173 0.42 1.58 -15.45
CA TYR A 173 -0.13 2.93 -15.65
C TYR A 173 0.10 3.82 -14.42
N ILE A 174 -0.16 3.30 -13.22
CA ILE A 174 0.08 4.03 -11.98
C ILE A 174 1.57 4.32 -11.78
N GLU A 175 2.45 3.36 -12.12
CA GLU A 175 3.89 3.57 -12.05
C GLU A 175 4.36 4.68 -13.01
N GLN A 176 3.81 4.72 -14.22
CA GLN A 176 4.07 5.80 -15.18
C GLN A 176 3.64 7.15 -14.60
N LEU A 177 2.43 7.27 -14.06
CA LEU A 177 1.94 8.52 -13.45
C LEU A 177 2.78 8.99 -12.27
N LEU A 178 3.33 8.07 -11.47
CA LEU A 178 4.22 8.40 -10.35
C LEU A 178 5.58 8.89 -10.85
N ASN A 179 6.10 8.31 -11.94
CA ASN A 179 7.36 8.73 -12.54
C ASN A 179 7.25 10.10 -13.22
N GLU A 180 6.12 10.42 -13.87
CA GLU A 180 5.85 11.74 -14.44
C GLU A 180 5.71 12.84 -13.39
N ALA A 181 5.21 12.50 -12.18
CA ALA A 181 5.03 13.44 -11.07
C ALA A 181 6.32 13.72 -10.29
N ALA A 182 7.39 12.96 -10.49
CA ALA A 182 8.67 13.17 -9.82
C ALA A 182 9.48 14.22 -10.58
N PRO A 183 9.61 15.47 -10.10
CA PRO A 183 10.45 16.46 -10.76
C PRO A 183 11.90 15.98 -10.72
N GLY A 184 12.47 15.69 -11.88
CA GLY A 184 13.92 15.62 -12.06
C GLY A 184 14.59 14.26 -11.96
N ARG A 185 13.87 13.14 -12.00
CA ARG A 185 14.50 11.87 -12.36
C ARG A 185 14.14 11.50 -13.80
N HIS A 186 14.77 12.17 -14.74
CA HIS A 186 15.09 11.52 -15.99
C HIS A 186 15.90 10.27 -15.62
N ARG A 187 15.23 9.14 -15.44
CA ARG A 187 15.88 7.86 -15.59
C ARG A 187 16.34 7.83 -17.03
N ILE A 188 17.62 8.13 -17.22
CA ILE A 188 18.28 7.92 -18.48
C ILE A 188 18.12 6.43 -18.78
N SER A 189 17.08 6.09 -19.54
CA SER A 189 16.86 4.75 -20.14
C SER A 189 18.14 4.32 -20.89
N MET A 190 18.88 5.30 -21.39
CA MET A 190 20.17 5.17 -22.07
C MET A 190 21.24 4.41 -21.27
N VAL A 191 21.29 4.55 -19.93
CA VAL A 191 22.34 3.88 -19.12
C VAL A 191 22.08 2.36 -19.00
N LYS A 192 20.81 1.93 -18.99
CA LYS A 192 20.50 0.49 -19.05
C LYS A 192 20.82 -0.10 -20.42
N ASP A 193 20.53 0.62 -21.49
CA ASP A 193 20.80 0.18 -22.85
C ASP A 193 22.30 0.10 -23.12
N VAL A 194 23.08 1.08 -22.70
CA VAL A 194 24.54 1.03 -22.82
C VAL A 194 25.17 -0.16 -22.10
N ARG A 195 24.72 -0.49 -20.89
CA ARG A 195 25.19 -1.68 -20.16
C ARG A 195 24.84 -2.99 -20.86
N ILE A 196 23.65 -3.07 -21.45
CA ILE A 196 23.22 -4.25 -22.22
C ILE A 196 24.13 -4.39 -23.47
N PHE A 197 24.38 -3.32 -24.20
CA PHE A 197 25.28 -3.31 -25.36
C PHE A 197 26.71 -3.68 -24.98
N VAL A 198 27.24 -3.08 -23.92
CA VAL A 198 28.58 -3.40 -23.38
C VAL A 198 28.69 -4.89 -23.04
N ASN A 199 27.74 -5.43 -22.28
CA ASN A 199 27.71 -6.85 -21.93
C ASN A 199 27.58 -7.76 -23.16
N THR A 200 26.85 -7.33 -24.18
CA THR A 200 26.71 -8.08 -25.44
C THR A 200 28.04 -8.13 -26.21
N ILE A 201 28.77 -7.02 -26.26
CA ILE A 201 30.09 -6.96 -26.89
C ILE A 201 31.08 -7.85 -26.15
N ASP A 202 31.12 -7.75 -24.80
CA ASP A 202 31.99 -8.58 -23.96
C ASP A 202 31.67 -10.08 -24.13
N HIS A 203 30.41 -10.43 -24.24
CA HIS A 203 29.98 -11.82 -24.47
C HIS A 203 30.40 -12.32 -25.86
N ALA A 204 30.24 -11.50 -26.89
CA ALA A 204 30.64 -11.82 -28.25
C ALA A 204 32.18 -12.05 -28.34
N ILE A 205 32.96 -11.21 -27.69
CA ILE A 205 34.43 -11.33 -27.64
C ILE A 205 34.84 -12.63 -26.94
N ARG A 206 34.23 -12.97 -25.81
CA ARG A 206 34.49 -14.25 -25.11
C ARG A 206 34.15 -15.45 -26.00
N LEU A 207 32.99 -15.44 -26.68
CA LEU A 207 32.61 -16.49 -27.61
C LEU A 207 33.63 -16.69 -28.74
N MET A 208 34.21 -15.60 -29.29
CA MET A 208 35.26 -15.66 -30.29
C MET A 208 36.51 -16.31 -29.72
N THR A 209 36.96 -15.89 -28.52
CA THR A 209 38.16 -16.40 -27.86
C THR A 209 38.00 -17.89 -27.50
N ASP A 210 36.84 -18.29 -26.96
CA ASP A 210 36.54 -19.68 -26.61
C ASP A 210 36.48 -20.62 -27.82
N ASN A 211 36.14 -20.06 -29.00
CA ASN A 211 36.16 -20.80 -30.28
C ASN A 211 37.49 -20.70 -31.04
N GLY A 212 38.59 -20.24 -30.37
CA GLY A 212 39.89 -20.24 -30.93
C GLY A 212 40.26 -19.06 -31.85
N VAL A 213 39.37 -18.02 -31.92
CA VAL A 213 39.69 -16.76 -32.60
C VAL A 213 40.38 -15.83 -31.61
N PRO A 214 41.69 -15.48 -31.78
CA PRO A 214 42.40 -14.63 -30.82
C PRO A 214 41.97 -13.17 -30.93
N ALA A 215 40.73 -12.88 -30.56
CA ALA A 215 40.22 -11.52 -30.48
C ALA A 215 40.70 -10.83 -29.20
N THR A 216 41.14 -9.58 -29.34
CA THR A 216 41.52 -8.73 -28.20
C THR A 216 40.61 -7.51 -28.15
N ALA A 217 40.15 -7.15 -26.94
CA ALA A 217 39.35 -5.96 -26.74
C ALA A 217 39.97 -5.05 -25.70
N HIS A 218 39.95 -3.77 -25.96
CA HIS A 218 40.33 -2.71 -25.04
C HIS A 218 39.13 -1.78 -24.85
N ARG A 219 38.77 -1.54 -23.58
CA ARG A 219 37.71 -0.62 -23.20
C ARG A 219 38.29 0.58 -22.47
N GLU A 220 37.92 1.77 -22.93
CA GLU A 220 38.27 3.03 -22.27
C GLU A 220 37.00 3.84 -22.02
N GLU A 221 36.83 4.31 -20.78
CA GLU A 221 35.70 5.12 -20.38
C GLU A 221 36.16 6.59 -20.30
N ARG A 222 35.54 7.46 -21.10
CA ARG A 222 35.83 8.90 -21.14
C ARG A 222 34.57 9.69 -20.83
N ASP A 223 34.73 10.97 -20.51
CA ASP A 223 33.59 11.83 -20.21
C ASP A 223 32.61 11.88 -21.39
N GLY A 224 31.46 11.21 -21.19
CA GLY A 224 30.32 11.21 -22.12
C GLY A 224 30.26 10.05 -23.11
N TYR A 225 31.29 9.17 -23.19
CA TYR A 225 31.24 7.97 -24.04
C TYR A 225 32.18 6.84 -23.57
N ILE A 226 31.87 5.64 -24.02
CA ILE A 226 32.69 4.44 -23.81
C ILE A 226 33.28 4.06 -25.16
N GLU A 227 34.59 4.01 -25.25
CA GLU A 227 35.29 3.59 -26.45
C GLU A 227 35.66 2.08 -26.33
N TYR A 228 35.27 1.32 -27.33
CA TYR A 228 35.62 -0.08 -27.49
C TYR A 228 36.46 -0.31 -28.72
N THR A 229 37.70 -0.75 -28.55
CA THR A 229 38.57 -1.16 -29.64
C THR A 229 38.68 -2.69 -29.66
N VAL A 230 38.10 -3.33 -30.67
CA VAL A 230 38.18 -4.77 -30.88
C VAL A 230 39.10 -5.08 -32.04
N ARG A 231 40.10 -5.91 -31.81
CA ARG A 231 41.03 -6.41 -32.85
C ARG A 231 40.78 -7.89 -33.09
N ILE A 232 40.35 -8.23 -34.29
CA ILE A 232 40.09 -9.60 -34.73
C ILE A 232 41.09 -9.89 -35.84
N PRO A 233 42.05 -10.83 -35.64
CA PRO A 233 43.00 -11.18 -36.69
C PRO A 233 42.30 -11.89 -37.85
N THR A 234 42.56 -11.48 -39.04
CA THR A 234 42.13 -12.17 -40.28
C THR A 234 43.05 -13.31 -40.60
N ALA A 235 42.55 -14.36 -41.27
CA ALA A 235 43.30 -15.58 -41.64
C ALA A 235 44.60 -15.28 -42.41
N ALA A 236 44.82 -14.07 -42.91
CA ALA A 236 46.04 -13.66 -43.60
C ALA A 236 47.20 -13.28 -42.68
N ALA A 237 46.99 -13.21 -41.33
CA ALA A 237 48.00 -12.82 -40.35
C ALA A 237 48.62 -14.04 -39.61
N GLN A 238 48.28 -15.25 -40.04
CA GLN A 238 48.81 -16.51 -39.47
C GLN A 238 49.81 -17.22 -40.40
N ARG A 239 50.60 -16.50 -41.21
CA ARG A 239 51.74 -17.02 -41.94
C ARG A 239 53.04 -16.39 -41.43
#